data_58886a5d0b6797a3bb6ff3485b273df5
#
_entry.id   58886a5d0b6797a3bb6ff3485b273df5
#
_cell.length_a   1.000
_cell.length_b   1.000
_cell.length_c   1.000
_cell.angle_alpha   90.00
_cell.angle_beta   90.00
_cell.angle_gamma   90.00
#
_symmetry.space_group_name_H-M   'P 1'
#
loop_
_entity.id
_entity.type
_entity.pdbx_description
1 polymer ?
#
loop_
_entity_poly.entity_id
_entity_poly.type
_entity_poly.pdbx_seq_one_letter_code
_entity_poly.pdbx_strand_id
1 'polypeptide(L)'
;YYTDGKVIGDDIVEQIYAALAETEKVAGKKFGDDKDPFLVSVRSGARASMPGMMDTILNLGLTDVSVVGLANLTNNPHFAYDAYRRFIAMFSDVVMEIPKNEFEAVLDEFKEKKGVKYDRDLSADDLKEVVVRFKEIYKKHMGVDFPQDPKVQLMEAVKAVFRSWDNPRAIYYRRMNDIPGDWGTAVNVQSLSLIH
;
A
#
# COMPACT_ATOMS: atom_id res chain seq x y z
N TYR A 1 -14.41 13.85 -7.18
CA TYR A 1 -14.08 12.51 -7.69
C TYR A 1 -15.31 11.74 -8.16
N TYR A 2 -16.33 11.52 -7.29
CA TYR A 2 -17.51 10.72 -7.68
C TYR A 2 -18.40 11.40 -8.71
N THR A 3 -18.46 12.72 -8.70
CA THR A 3 -19.22 13.56 -9.65
C THR A 3 -18.46 13.84 -10.94
N ASP A 4 -17.15 13.72 -10.92
CA ASP A 4 -16.25 14.14 -12.01
C ASP A 4 -15.67 12.93 -12.78
N GLY A 5 -16.47 11.89 -12.94
CA GLY A 5 -16.09 10.69 -13.70
C GLY A 5 -15.01 9.83 -13.05
N LYS A 6 -14.86 9.89 -11.72
CA LYS A 6 -13.84 9.16 -10.94
C LYS A 6 -12.40 9.60 -11.27
N VAL A 7 -12.21 10.84 -11.64
CA VAL A 7 -10.91 11.46 -11.92
C VAL A 7 -10.56 12.42 -10.76
N ILE A 8 -9.28 12.47 -10.41
CA ILE A 8 -8.73 13.47 -9.49
C ILE A 8 -8.16 14.58 -10.39
N GLY A 9 -8.67 15.80 -10.26
CA GLY A 9 -8.20 16.94 -11.05
C GLY A 9 -6.75 17.33 -10.71
N ASP A 10 -6.05 17.92 -11.67
CA ASP A 10 -4.64 18.29 -11.50
C ASP A 10 -4.44 19.26 -10.33
N ASP A 11 -5.39 20.16 -10.11
CA ASP A 11 -5.39 21.10 -8.98
C ASP A 11 -5.42 20.38 -7.62
N ILE A 12 -6.13 19.26 -7.51
CA ILE A 12 -6.16 18.40 -6.31
C ILE A 12 -4.86 17.61 -6.17
N VAL A 13 -4.30 17.14 -7.29
CA VAL A 13 -3.00 16.44 -7.28
C VAL A 13 -1.90 17.39 -6.77
N GLU A 14 -1.88 18.63 -7.21
CA GLU A 14 -0.94 19.65 -6.73
C GLU A 14 -1.10 19.90 -5.22
N GLN A 15 -2.33 20.02 -4.73
CA GLN A 15 -2.61 20.18 -3.30
C GLN A 15 -2.15 18.97 -2.48
N ILE A 16 -2.33 17.73 -2.98
CA ILE A 16 -1.84 16.52 -2.34
C ILE A 16 -0.32 16.56 -2.19
N TYR A 17 0.40 16.92 -3.26
CA TYR A 17 1.85 17.00 -3.21
C TYR A 17 2.36 18.14 -2.33
N ALA A 18 1.68 19.28 -2.31
CA ALA A 18 2.00 20.38 -1.40
C ALA A 18 1.82 19.95 0.07
N ALA A 19 0.70 19.29 0.39
CA ALA A 19 0.44 18.78 1.73
C ALA A 19 1.45 17.69 2.15
N LEU A 20 1.84 16.81 1.20
CA LEU A 20 2.89 15.83 1.45
C LEU A 20 4.22 16.51 1.82
N ALA A 21 4.62 17.55 1.07
CA ALA A 21 5.85 18.29 1.34
C ALA A 21 5.85 18.97 2.72
N GLU A 22 4.71 19.51 3.16
CA GLU A 22 4.57 20.05 4.51
C GLU A 22 4.63 18.94 5.58
N THR A 23 4.04 17.78 5.31
CA THR A 23 4.12 16.62 6.21
C THR A 23 5.55 16.12 6.35
N GLU A 24 6.31 16.07 5.25
CA GLU A 24 7.75 15.74 5.25
C GLU A 24 8.57 16.70 6.14
N LYS A 25 8.30 18.00 6.04
CA LYS A 25 8.96 19.02 6.89
C LYS A 25 8.68 18.79 8.36
N VAL A 26 7.42 18.56 8.72
CA VAL A 26 7.00 18.30 10.10
C VAL A 26 7.62 17.01 10.63
N ALA A 27 7.66 15.97 9.80
CA ALA A 27 8.26 14.68 10.16
C ALA A 27 9.80 14.72 10.19
N GLY A 28 10.43 15.70 9.56
CA GLY A 28 11.89 15.75 9.38
C GLY A 28 12.43 14.63 8.48
N LYS A 29 11.59 14.05 7.62
CA LYS A 29 11.90 12.90 6.77
C LYS A 29 11.35 13.08 5.36
N LYS A 30 11.89 12.35 4.38
CA LYS A 30 11.39 12.37 3.01
C LYS A 30 10.66 11.08 2.65
N PHE A 31 9.59 11.23 1.92
CA PHE A 31 8.79 10.13 1.40
C PHE A 31 9.60 9.30 0.41
N GLY A 32 9.80 8.02 0.74
CA GLY A 32 10.61 7.10 -0.07
C GLY A 32 12.12 7.38 -0.06
N ASP A 33 12.63 8.10 0.95
CA ASP A 33 14.08 8.34 1.11
C ASP A 33 14.88 7.04 1.12
N ASP A 34 16.09 7.10 0.60
CA ASP A 34 16.98 5.95 0.44
C ASP A 34 17.69 5.52 1.75
N LYS A 35 17.69 6.37 2.78
CA LYS A 35 18.36 6.12 4.06
C LYS A 35 17.42 6.03 5.24
N ASP A 36 16.50 7.00 5.36
CA ASP A 36 15.49 7.06 6.41
C ASP A 36 14.10 7.27 5.79
N PRO A 37 13.52 6.23 5.17
CA PRO A 37 12.30 6.38 4.41
C PRO A 37 11.12 6.78 5.30
N PHE A 38 10.50 7.92 4.94
CA PHE A 38 9.20 8.27 5.48
C PHE A 38 8.14 7.39 4.81
N LEU A 39 7.56 6.47 5.56
CA LEU A 39 6.51 5.60 5.09
C LEU A 39 5.15 6.13 5.54
N VAL A 40 4.17 6.04 4.63
CA VAL A 40 2.82 6.51 4.91
C VAL A 40 1.79 5.40 4.69
N SER A 41 0.64 5.57 5.33
CA SER A 41 -0.58 4.82 5.04
C SER A 41 -1.60 5.74 4.37
N VAL A 42 -2.40 5.14 3.48
CA VAL A 42 -3.54 5.79 2.83
C VAL A 42 -4.79 5.03 3.25
N ARG A 43 -5.74 5.72 3.81
CA ARG A 43 -6.98 5.12 4.33
C ARG A 43 -8.18 6.04 4.14
N SER A 44 -9.37 5.47 4.19
CA SER A 44 -10.61 6.22 4.13
C SER A 44 -10.82 7.12 5.35
N GLY A 45 -11.47 8.26 5.12
CA GLY A 45 -11.93 9.18 6.14
C GLY A 45 -13.40 9.51 5.95
N ALA A 46 -14.26 8.49 5.86
CA ALA A 46 -15.69 8.66 5.64
C ALA A 46 -16.35 9.35 6.83
N ARG A 47 -17.42 10.12 6.53
CA ARG A 47 -18.24 10.80 7.53
C ARG A 47 -18.89 9.83 8.54
N ALA A 48 -19.26 8.64 8.07
CA ALA A 48 -19.74 7.55 8.90
C ALA A 48 -18.62 6.54 9.16
N SER A 49 -18.51 6.03 10.38
CA SER A 49 -17.58 4.95 10.69
C SER A 49 -18.04 3.64 10.04
N MET A 50 -17.19 3.06 9.20
CA MET A 50 -17.47 1.84 8.45
C MET A 50 -16.28 0.87 8.57
N PRO A 51 -16.04 0.29 9.77
CA PRO A 51 -14.82 -0.49 10.05
C PRO A 51 -14.73 -1.71 9.14
N GLY A 52 -13.57 -1.88 8.47
CA GLY A 52 -13.30 -3.00 7.57
C GLY A 52 -14.02 -2.96 6.21
N MET A 53 -14.81 -1.90 5.94
CA MET A 53 -15.59 -1.82 4.69
C MET A 53 -14.81 -1.22 3.53
N MET A 54 -13.92 -0.28 3.81
CA MET A 54 -13.08 0.37 2.81
C MET A 54 -11.62 -0.04 2.97
N ASP A 55 -10.85 0.17 1.93
CA ASP A 55 -9.47 -0.28 1.88
C ASP A 55 -8.51 0.67 2.61
N THR A 56 -7.41 0.09 3.07
CA THR A 56 -6.27 0.79 3.65
C THR A 56 -5.01 0.24 3.01
N ILE A 57 -4.13 1.11 2.57
CA ILE A 57 -2.83 0.74 2.01
C ILE A 57 -1.74 1.22 2.96
N LEU A 58 -0.86 0.30 3.35
CA LEU A 58 0.22 0.53 4.31
C LEU A 58 1.57 0.49 3.61
N ASN A 59 2.58 1.07 4.23
CA ASN A 59 3.98 1.02 3.79
C ASN A 59 4.26 1.66 2.42
N LEU A 60 3.43 2.63 1.98
CA LEU A 60 3.75 3.41 0.80
C LEU A 60 5.06 4.16 1.01
N GLY A 61 5.85 4.23 -0.04
CA GLY A 61 7.21 4.76 -0.02
C GLY A 61 8.28 3.67 -0.04
N LEU A 62 7.92 2.38 0.14
CA LEU A 62 8.84 1.27 -0.05
C LEU A 62 9.11 1.03 -1.54
N THR A 63 10.38 1.00 -1.88
CA THR A 63 10.94 0.75 -3.20
C THR A 63 12.16 -0.14 -3.06
N ASP A 64 12.78 -0.54 -4.17
CA ASP A 64 14.01 -1.34 -4.16
C ASP A 64 15.17 -0.59 -3.46
N VAL A 65 15.13 0.74 -3.47
CA VAL A 65 16.15 1.58 -2.83
C VAL A 65 15.80 1.82 -1.36
N SER A 66 14.60 2.26 -1.06
CA SER A 66 14.19 2.63 0.30
C SER A 66 14.11 1.42 1.25
N VAL A 67 13.86 0.20 0.74
CA VAL A 67 13.90 -1.02 1.57
C VAL A 67 15.30 -1.29 2.13
N VAL A 68 16.35 -0.96 1.38
CA VAL A 68 17.73 -1.08 1.85
C VAL A 68 18.01 -0.07 2.97
N GLY A 69 17.52 1.17 2.81
CA GLY A 69 17.59 2.19 3.86
C GLY A 69 16.88 1.73 5.14
N LEU A 70 15.67 1.20 5.01
CA LEU A 70 14.91 0.65 6.14
C LEU A 70 15.65 -0.50 6.83
N ALA A 71 16.25 -1.41 6.06
CA ALA A 71 17.02 -2.53 6.58
C ALA A 71 18.23 -2.06 7.40
N ASN A 72 18.96 -1.06 6.89
CA ASN A 72 20.11 -0.47 7.56
C ASN A 72 19.69 0.31 8.82
N LEU A 73 18.65 1.13 8.73
CA LEU A 73 18.14 1.93 9.82
C LEU A 73 17.69 1.07 11.02
N THR A 74 16.98 -0.02 10.72
CA THR A 74 16.47 -0.93 11.76
C THR A 74 17.47 -2.00 12.19
N ASN A 75 18.59 -2.12 11.49
CA ASN A 75 19.53 -3.24 11.59
C ASN A 75 18.81 -4.61 11.49
N ASN A 76 17.75 -4.65 10.71
CA ASN A 76 16.89 -5.83 10.56
C ASN A 76 16.44 -6.01 9.09
N PRO A 77 17.27 -6.62 8.25
CA PRO A 77 16.90 -6.90 6.86
C PRO A 77 15.65 -7.77 6.71
N HIS A 78 15.46 -8.73 7.63
CA HIS A 78 14.28 -9.58 7.61
C HIS A 78 12.99 -8.75 7.74
N PHE A 79 12.92 -7.85 8.71
CA PHE A 79 11.79 -6.95 8.89
C PHE A 79 11.54 -6.07 7.65
N ALA A 80 12.60 -5.48 7.10
CA ALA A 80 12.48 -4.59 5.95
C ALA A 80 11.92 -5.31 4.71
N TYR A 81 12.46 -6.47 4.37
CA TYR A 81 12.00 -7.23 3.21
C TYR A 81 10.64 -7.91 3.45
N ASP A 82 10.30 -8.30 4.68
CA ASP A 82 8.95 -8.74 5.02
C ASP A 82 7.93 -7.61 4.85
N ALA A 83 8.26 -6.39 5.30
CA ALA A 83 7.42 -5.21 5.08
C ALA A 83 7.24 -4.90 3.58
N TYR A 84 8.32 -5.01 2.81
CA TYR A 84 8.29 -4.72 1.37
C TYR A 84 7.46 -5.75 0.58
N ARG A 85 7.66 -7.06 0.82
CA ARG A 85 6.85 -8.08 0.15
C ARG A 85 5.36 -7.94 0.47
N ARG A 86 5.03 -7.61 1.73
CA ARG A 86 3.64 -7.35 2.15
C ARG A 86 3.06 -6.13 1.44
N PHE A 87 3.86 -5.08 1.30
CA PHE A 87 3.44 -3.89 0.56
C PHE A 87 3.17 -4.22 -0.90
N ILE A 88 4.06 -4.94 -1.59
CA ILE A 88 3.87 -5.33 -2.99
C ILE A 88 2.59 -6.17 -3.15
N ALA A 89 2.38 -7.19 -2.31
CA ALA A 89 1.19 -8.02 -2.38
C ALA A 89 -0.09 -7.22 -2.13
N MET A 90 -0.11 -6.38 -1.09
CA MET A 90 -1.27 -5.56 -0.76
C MET A 90 -1.55 -4.50 -1.83
N PHE A 91 -0.52 -3.83 -2.34
CA PHE A 91 -0.67 -2.84 -3.42
C PHE A 91 -1.21 -3.51 -4.69
N SER A 92 -0.67 -4.67 -5.03
CA SER A 92 -1.12 -5.44 -6.19
C SER A 92 -2.57 -5.91 -6.07
N ASP A 93 -2.96 -6.42 -4.92
CA ASP A 93 -4.33 -6.91 -4.67
C ASP A 93 -5.33 -5.74 -4.55
N VAL A 94 -5.07 -4.79 -3.67
CA VAL A 94 -6.03 -3.73 -3.33
C VAL A 94 -6.07 -2.62 -4.38
N VAL A 95 -4.91 -2.23 -4.92
CA VAL A 95 -4.82 -1.08 -5.84
C VAL A 95 -5.01 -1.51 -7.28
N MET A 96 -4.42 -2.64 -7.68
CA MET A 96 -4.41 -3.13 -9.05
C MET A 96 -5.35 -4.34 -9.29
N GLU A 97 -6.04 -4.81 -8.25
CA GLU A 97 -7.01 -5.90 -8.32
C GLU A 97 -6.43 -7.22 -8.87
N ILE A 98 -5.12 -7.45 -8.63
CA ILE A 98 -4.45 -8.71 -8.97
C ILE A 98 -4.81 -9.76 -7.92
N PRO A 99 -5.21 -10.97 -8.32
CA PRO A 99 -5.65 -12.01 -7.39
C PRO A 99 -4.61 -12.36 -6.31
N LYS A 100 -4.96 -12.20 -5.04
CA LYS A 100 -4.10 -12.41 -3.88
C LYS A 100 -3.51 -13.83 -3.80
N ASN A 101 -4.25 -14.84 -4.26
CA ASN A 101 -3.82 -16.23 -4.24
C ASN A 101 -2.54 -16.50 -5.05
N GLU A 102 -2.22 -15.68 -6.08
CA GLU A 102 -0.96 -15.84 -6.83
C GLU A 102 0.25 -15.50 -5.94
N PHE A 103 0.13 -14.50 -5.07
CA PHE A 103 1.17 -14.13 -4.11
C PHE A 103 1.28 -15.17 -2.96
N GLU A 104 0.15 -15.66 -2.48
CA GLU A 104 0.09 -16.71 -1.45
C GLU A 104 0.74 -18.00 -1.95
N ALA A 105 0.49 -18.41 -3.20
CA ALA A 105 1.11 -19.58 -3.79
C ALA A 105 2.65 -19.50 -3.84
N VAL A 106 3.21 -18.32 -4.13
CA VAL A 106 4.67 -18.13 -4.09
C VAL A 106 5.21 -18.31 -2.67
N LEU A 107 4.54 -17.74 -1.66
CA LEU A 107 4.96 -17.93 -0.27
C LEU A 107 4.90 -19.39 0.17
N ASP A 108 3.87 -20.11 -0.23
CA ASP A 108 3.73 -21.53 0.09
C ASP A 108 4.83 -22.38 -0.59
N GLU A 109 5.18 -22.09 -1.85
CA GLU A 109 6.31 -22.70 -2.56
C GLU A 109 7.63 -22.48 -1.79
N PHE A 110 7.90 -21.23 -1.33
CA PHE A 110 9.11 -20.94 -0.57
C PHE A 110 9.14 -21.65 0.79
N LYS A 111 8.01 -21.67 1.51
CA LYS A 111 7.90 -22.40 2.78
C LYS A 111 8.15 -23.88 2.60
N GLU A 112 7.55 -24.49 1.59
CA GLU A 112 7.74 -25.92 1.28
C GLU A 112 9.21 -26.21 0.92
N LYS A 113 9.80 -25.43 0.02
CA LYS A 113 11.19 -25.57 -0.40
C LYS A 113 12.19 -25.45 0.77
N LYS A 114 11.89 -24.61 1.74
CA LYS A 114 12.74 -24.36 2.92
C LYS A 114 12.38 -25.23 4.12
N GLY A 115 11.30 -26.01 4.06
CA GLY A 115 10.85 -26.85 5.16
C GLY A 115 10.38 -26.07 6.38
N VAL A 116 9.86 -24.85 6.18
CA VAL A 116 9.38 -23.98 7.26
C VAL A 116 7.85 -23.87 7.22
N LYS A 117 7.25 -23.58 8.37
CA LYS A 117 5.78 -23.54 8.50
C LYS A 117 5.20 -22.14 8.34
N TYR A 118 5.90 -21.11 8.81
CA TYR A 118 5.39 -19.75 8.86
C TYR A 118 6.25 -18.81 8.03
N ASP A 119 5.64 -17.78 7.47
CA ASP A 119 6.34 -16.74 6.68
C ASP A 119 7.49 -16.10 7.46
N ARG A 120 7.31 -15.91 8.77
CA ARG A 120 8.34 -15.34 9.67
C ARG A 120 9.59 -16.20 9.82
N ASP A 121 9.51 -17.47 9.43
CA ASP A 121 10.63 -18.42 9.53
C ASP A 121 11.51 -18.40 8.25
N LEU A 122 11.06 -17.70 7.19
CA LEU A 122 11.84 -17.44 6.00
C LEU A 122 13.00 -16.48 6.33
N SER A 123 14.18 -16.71 5.75
CA SER A 123 15.32 -15.81 5.95
C SER A 123 15.13 -14.48 5.20
N ALA A 124 15.96 -13.48 5.52
CA ALA A 124 15.97 -12.22 4.79
C ALA A 124 16.28 -12.40 3.30
N ASP A 125 17.15 -13.35 2.95
CA ASP A 125 17.50 -13.66 1.56
C ASP A 125 16.33 -14.37 0.84
N ASP A 126 15.61 -15.27 1.51
CA ASP A 126 14.38 -15.85 0.97
C ASP A 126 13.34 -14.77 0.68
N LEU A 127 13.16 -13.81 1.60
CA LEU A 127 12.23 -12.71 1.42
C LEU A 127 12.63 -11.77 0.27
N LYS A 128 13.93 -11.58 0.00
CA LYS A 128 14.39 -10.85 -1.20
C LYS A 128 13.98 -11.57 -2.49
N GLU A 129 14.13 -12.90 -2.53
CA GLU A 129 13.71 -13.70 -3.67
C GLU A 129 12.17 -13.64 -3.84
N VAL A 130 11.41 -13.70 -2.75
CA VAL A 130 9.94 -13.52 -2.75
C VAL A 130 9.56 -12.16 -3.35
N VAL A 131 10.24 -11.07 -2.97
CA VAL A 131 10.02 -9.73 -3.53
C VAL A 131 10.21 -9.73 -5.05
N VAL A 132 11.25 -10.37 -5.57
CA VAL A 132 11.48 -10.50 -7.02
C VAL A 132 10.29 -11.21 -7.68
N ARG A 133 9.87 -12.37 -7.15
CA ARG A 133 8.75 -13.15 -7.69
C ARG A 133 7.43 -12.37 -7.64
N PHE A 134 7.20 -11.60 -6.60
CA PHE A 134 6.01 -10.75 -6.48
C PHE A 134 5.99 -9.64 -7.54
N LYS A 135 7.12 -9.03 -7.83
CA LYS A 135 7.23 -8.04 -8.91
C LYS A 135 7.05 -8.66 -10.30
N GLU A 136 7.45 -9.90 -10.49
CA GLU A 136 7.18 -10.65 -11.72
C GLU A 136 5.67 -10.90 -11.92
N ILE A 137 4.96 -11.27 -10.85
CA ILE A 137 3.49 -11.41 -10.90
C ILE A 137 2.84 -10.07 -11.27
N TYR A 138 3.25 -8.98 -10.61
CA TYR A 138 2.76 -7.64 -10.94
C TYR A 138 2.98 -7.31 -12.41
N LYS A 139 4.20 -7.51 -12.92
CA LYS A 139 4.55 -7.25 -14.32
C LYS A 139 3.75 -8.11 -15.31
N LYS A 140 3.53 -9.37 -14.98
CA LYS A 140 2.70 -10.29 -15.78
C LYS A 140 1.27 -9.77 -15.98
N HIS A 141 0.67 -9.21 -14.92
CA HIS A 141 -0.71 -8.70 -14.97
C HIS A 141 -0.80 -7.29 -15.55
N MET A 142 0.13 -6.41 -15.19
CA MET A 142 0.06 -5.00 -15.54
C MET A 142 0.80 -4.63 -16.83
N GLY A 143 1.68 -5.51 -17.32
CA GLY A 143 2.53 -5.23 -18.49
C GLY A 143 3.67 -4.23 -18.23
N VAL A 144 3.79 -3.72 -17.01
CA VAL A 144 4.80 -2.75 -16.57
C VAL A 144 5.41 -3.19 -15.25
N ASP A 145 6.58 -2.66 -14.93
CA ASP A 145 7.26 -2.96 -13.65
C ASP A 145 6.50 -2.34 -12.46
N PHE A 146 6.68 -2.96 -11.28
CA PHE A 146 6.13 -2.42 -10.03
C PHE A 146 6.66 -0.99 -9.79
N PRO A 147 5.77 -0.03 -9.47
CA PRO A 147 6.14 1.39 -9.42
C PRO A 147 7.21 1.66 -8.34
N GLN A 148 8.33 2.22 -8.79
CA GLN A 148 9.46 2.62 -7.95
C GLN A 148 9.45 4.11 -7.61
N ASP A 149 8.51 4.89 -8.14
CA ASP A 149 8.25 6.27 -7.72
C ASP A 149 7.20 6.28 -6.59
N PRO A 150 7.57 6.69 -5.36
CA PRO A 150 6.64 6.79 -4.23
C PRO A 150 5.41 7.66 -4.51
N LYS A 151 5.54 8.70 -5.31
CA LYS A 151 4.41 9.59 -5.67
C LYS A 151 3.40 8.87 -6.56
N VAL A 152 3.86 8.03 -7.47
CA VAL A 152 2.98 7.18 -8.28
C VAL A 152 2.24 6.18 -7.38
N GLN A 153 2.95 5.53 -6.46
CA GLN A 153 2.34 4.65 -5.47
C GLN A 153 1.25 5.37 -4.67
N LEU A 154 1.54 6.58 -4.19
CA LEU A 154 0.61 7.40 -3.41
C LEU A 154 -0.67 7.71 -4.20
N MET A 155 -0.54 8.18 -5.42
CA MET A 155 -1.71 8.58 -6.22
C MET A 155 -2.59 7.39 -6.60
N GLU A 156 -1.99 6.25 -6.94
CA GLU A 156 -2.76 5.04 -7.21
C GLU A 156 -3.48 4.51 -5.94
N ALA A 157 -2.83 4.57 -4.78
CA ALA A 157 -3.43 4.22 -3.50
C ALA A 157 -4.61 5.17 -3.14
N VAL A 158 -4.46 6.46 -3.36
CA VAL A 158 -5.55 7.45 -3.14
C VAL A 158 -6.76 7.12 -4.01
N LYS A 159 -6.53 6.83 -5.29
CA LYS A 159 -7.60 6.41 -6.23
C LYS A 159 -8.27 5.11 -5.75
N ALA A 160 -7.49 4.13 -5.28
CA ALA A 160 -8.01 2.87 -4.77
C ALA A 160 -8.92 3.06 -3.56
N VAL A 161 -8.52 3.91 -2.61
CA VAL A 161 -9.36 4.23 -1.44
C VAL A 161 -10.66 4.91 -1.86
N PHE A 162 -10.64 5.83 -2.82
CA PHE A 162 -11.87 6.38 -3.37
C PHE A 162 -12.75 5.31 -4.02
N ARG A 163 -12.17 4.40 -4.82
CA ARG A 163 -12.93 3.29 -5.43
C ARG A 163 -13.56 2.38 -4.39
N SER A 164 -12.89 2.18 -3.25
CA SER A 164 -13.35 1.25 -2.21
C SER A 164 -14.70 1.64 -1.57
N TRP A 165 -15.14 2.90 -1.73
CA TRP A 165 -16.49 3.32 -1.36
C TRP A 165 -17.56 2.53 -2.11
N ASP A 166 -17.28 2.14 -3.36
CA ASP A 166 -18.19 1.38 -4.23
C ASP A 166 -17.97 -0.14 -4.14
N ASN A 167 -17.13 -0.62 -3.22
CA ASN A 167 -16.96 -2.05 -3.00
C ASN A 167 -18.28 -2.70 -2.53
N PRO A 168 -18.60 -3.93 -2.96
CA PRO A 168 -19.85 -4.62 -2.58
C PRO A 168 -20.09 -4.65 -1.08
N ARG A 169 -19.04 -4.91 -0.26
CA ARG A 169 -19.12 -4.91 1.21
C ARG A 169 -19.47 -3.52 1.77
N ALA A 170 -18.91 -2.45 1.20
CA ALA A 170 -19.19 -1.08 1.62
C ALA A 170 -20.63 -0.66 1.24
N ILE A 171 -21.07 -1.03 0.03
CA ILE A 171 -22.45 -0.78 -0.42
C ILE A 171 -23.45 -1.51 0.49
N TYR A 172 -23.20 -2.80 0.77
CA TYR A 172 -24.06 -3.60 1.63
C TYR A 172 -24.14 -3.00 3.05
N TYR A 173 -22.98 -2.65 3.65
CA TYR A 173 -22.93 -2.04 4.97
C TYR A 173 -23.71 -0.73 5.03
N ARG A 174 -23.56 0.14 4.03
CA ARG A 174 -24.29 1.40 3.96
C ARG A 174 -25.81 1.19 3.91
N ARG A 175 -26.27 0.24 3.12
CA ARG A 175 -27.71 -0.12 3.04
C ARG A 175 -28.26 -0.60 4.38
N MET A 176 -27.48 -1.41 5.10
CA MET A 176 -27.91 -1.95 6.41
C MET A 176 -27.89 -0.93 7.55
N ASN A 177 -27.19 0.19 7.38
CA ASN A 177 -27.03 1.22 8.39
C ASN A 177 -27.61 2.58 7.97
N ASP A 178 -28.44 2.62 6.94
CA ASP A 178 -29.08 3.82 6.41
C ASP A 178 -28.09 4.97 6.10
N ILE A 179 -26.90 4.64 5.64
CA ILE A 179 -25.85 5.60 5.27
C ILE A 179 -26.02 5.99 3.79
N PRO A 180 -26.23 7.28 3.48
CA PRO A 180 -26.39 7.76 2.11
C PRO A 180 -25.18 7.42 1.22
N GLY A 181 -25.46 6.92 0.01
CA GLY A 181 -24.40 6.55 -0.95
C GLY A 181 -23.67 7.74 -1.57
N ASP A 182 -24.30 8.89 -1.61
CA ASP A 182 -23.81 10.15 -2.15
C ASP A 182 -22.83 10.90 -1.25
N TRP A 183 -22.66 10.46 0.01
CA TRP A 183 -21.69 11.08 0.92
C TRP A 183 -20.24 10.90 0.48
N GLY A 184 -19.90 9.79 -0.19
CA GLY A 184 -18.53 9.47 -0.54
C GLY A 184 -17.60 9.28 0.66
N THR A 185 -16.31 9.26 0.40
CA THR A 185 -15.28 9.22 1.45
C THR A 185 -14.21 10.27 1.19
N ALA A 186 -13.63 10.81 2.24
CA ALA A 186 -12.33 11.46 2.18
C ALA A 186 -11.21 10.41 2.22
N VAL A 187 -10.00 10.83 1.89
CA VAL A 187 -8.80 10.02 1.98
C VAL A 187 -7.82 10.69 2.93
N ASN A 188 -7.34 9.93 3.91
CA ASN A 188 -6.31 10.37 4.84
C ASN A 188 -4.98 9.75 4.47
N VAL A 189 -3.95 10.58 4.35
CA VAL A 189 -2.55 10.17 4.24
C VAL A 189 -1.88 10.49 5.57
N GLN A 190 -1.31 9.50 6.23
CA GLN A 190 -0.71 9.69 7.54
C GLN A 190 0.58 8.89 7.69
N SER A 191 1.49 9.38 8.53
CA SER A 191 2.71 8.63 8.86
C SER A 191 2.37 7.29 9.48
N LEU A 192 3.12 6.25 9.10
CA LEU A 192 3.09 4.98 9.80
C LEU A 192 3.90 5.11 11.08
N SER A 193 3.27 4.82 12.21
CA SER A 193 4.01 4.56 13.44
C SER A 193 4.60 3.16 13.34
N LEU A 194 5.90 3.06 13.09
CA LEU A 194 6.66 1.81 13.18
C LEU A 194 7.00 1.49 14.64
N ILE A 195 6.26 2.09 15.58
CA ILE A 195 6.47 1.81 16.99
C ILE A 195 5.91 0.42 17.28
N HIS A 196 6.82 -0.43 17.57
CA HIS A 196 6.83 -1.67 18.39
C HIS A 196 7.48 -2.84 17.69
#